data_8c0024acbf0dbe3e8c0036629331887a
#
_entry.id   8c0024acbf0dbe3e8c0036629331887a
#
_cell.length_a   1.000
_cell.length_b   1.000
_cell.length_c   1.000
_cell.angle_alpha   90.00
_cell.angle_beta   90.00
_cell.angle_gamma   90.00
#
_symmetry.space_group_name_H-M   'P 1'
#
loop_
_entity.id
_entity.type
_entity.pdbx_description
1 polymer ?
#
loop_
_entity_poly.entity_id
_entity_poly.type
_entity_poly.pdbx_seq_one_letter_code
_entity_poly.pdbx_strand_id
1 'polypeptide(L)'
;ILPIDTYKKNVDSIVKRKLSYDWSTIRKSIKEHGLRHSTLSAQMPSESSSVVCNETNGIEPPRDFLSVKKSKKGPLKQIVPGYPNLKNYYTLLWNMPGNEGYINVVAVMQKYFDQAISGNWSYNPEQYEGNQVPVSVMARDLLTTYKMGWKTSYYQNTYDGKNDNDEPQHNVGDRDQELKARSEFNTQEEYDEYCEACAI
;
A
#
# COMPACT_ATOMS: atom_id res chain seq x y z
N ILE A 1 -10.95 17.62 -16.32
CA ILE A 1 -11.69 16.71 -15.43
C ILE A 1 -10.92 16.62 -14.15
N LEU A 2 -11.56 16.93 -13.02
CA LEU A 2 -10.97 16.83 -11.69
C LEU A 2 -11.28 15.45 -11.09
N PRO A 3 -10.47 14.91 -10.16
CA PRO A 3 -10.75 13.63 -9.51
C PRO A 3 -12.15 13.58 -8.90
N ILE A 4 -12.55 14.68 -8.28
CA ILE A 4 -13.87 14.84 -7.66
C ILE A 4 -15.06 14.76 -8.64
N ASP A 5 -14.81 14.84 -9.95
CA ASP A 5 -15.84 14.73 -10.98
C ASP A 5 -16.09 13.28 -11.42
N THR A 6 -15.12 12.39 -11.19
CA THR A 6 -15.12 11.02 -11.77
C THR A 6 -15.13 9.90 -10.75
N TYR A 7 -15.11 10.21 -9.45
CA TYR A 7 -15.14 9.17 -8.41
C TYR A 7 -16.46 8.40 -8.40
N LYS A 8 -16.43 7.17 -7.92
CA LYS A 8 -17.63 6.33 -7.74
C LYS A 8 -18.49 6.85 -6.60
N LYS A 9 -19.72 7.26 -6.91
CA LYS A 9 -20.67 7.84 -5.92
C LYS A 9 -21.08 6.88 -4.81
N ASN A 10 -20.89 5.58 -4.98
CA ASN A 10 -21.15 4.59 -3.94
C ASN A 10 -20.37 4.87 -2.64
N VAL A 11 -19.17 5.43 -2.75
CA VAL A 11 -18.36 5.78 -1.59
C VAL A 11 -18.99 6.84 -0.70
N ASP A 12 -19.93 7.64 -1.20
CA ASP A 12 -20.67 8.65 -0.43
C ASP A 12 -21.60 8.02 0.62
N SER A 13 -21.89 6.71 0.51
CA SER A 13 -22.60 5.99 1.59
C SER A 13 -21.74 5.82 2.84
N ILE A 14 -20.40 5.86 2.70
CA ILE A 14 -19.46 5.77 3.82
C ILE A 14 -19.26 7.17 4.40
N VAL A 15 -18.84 8.13 3.57
CA VAL A 15 -18.58 9.52 3.97
C VAL A 15 -19.00 10.47 2.87
N LYS A 16 -20.01 11.28 3.16
CA LYS A 16 -20.44 12.41 2.32
C LYS A 16 -20.03 13.72 2.99
N ARG A 17 -18.88 14.24 2.68
CA ARG A 17 -18.42 15.54 3.17
C ARG A 17 -18.78 16.65 2.20
N LYS A 18 -19.20 17.81 2.74
CA LYS A 18 -19.24 19.04 1.98
C LYS A 18 -17.80 19.43 1.63
N LEU A 19 -17.56 19.72 0.36
CA LEU A 19 -16.26 20.21 -0.08
C LEU A 19 -16.03 21.60 0.50
N SER A 20 -14.87 21.82 1.14
CA SER A 20 -14.50 23.07 1.78
C SER A 20 -13.96 24.12 0.81
N TYR A 21 -13.65 23.71 -0.42
CA TYR A 21 -13.07 24.57 -1.44
C TYR A 21 -14.07 24.86 -2.56
N ASP A 22 -13.97 26.04 -3.18
CA ASP A 22 -14.79 26.40 -4.35
C ASP A 22 -14.22 25.81 -5.65
N TRP A 23 -14.62 24.58 -5.93
CA TRP A 23 -14.24 23.86 -7.14
C TRP A 23 -14.80 24.48 -8.42
N SER A 24 -15.86 25.29 -8.33
CA SER A 24 -16.46 25.95 -9.50
C SER A 24 -15.52 27.01 -10.07
N THR A 25 -14.90 27.80 -9.21
CA THR A 25 -13.89 28.79 -9.58
C THR A 25 -12.66 28.12 -10.21
N ILE A 26 -12.17 27.01 -9.62
CA ILE A 26 -11.05 26.26 -10.19
C ILE A 26 -11.41 25.72 -11.59
N ARG A 27 -12.58 25.13 -11.75
CA ARG A 27 -13.03 24.61 -13.06
C ARG A 27 -13.10 25.70 -14.12
N LYS A 28 -13.62 26.89 -13.76
CA LYS A 28 -13.69 28.04 -14.65
C LYS A 28 -12.29 28.47 -15.09
N SER A 29 -11.38 28.63 -14.15
CA SER A 29 -9.98 28.98 -14.42
C SER A 29 -9.27 27.95 -15.31
N ILE A 30 -9.44 26.64 -15.03
CA ILE A 30 -8.86 25.58 -15.86
C ILE A 30 -9.45 25.59 -17.29
N LYS A 31 -10.75 25.88 -17.41
CA LYS A 31 -11.39 25.96 -18.74
C LYS A 31 -10.89 27.16 -19.54
N GLU A 32 -10.61 28.27 -18.89
CA GLU A 32 -10.15 29.50 -19.53
C GLU A 32 -8.65 29.47 -19.87
N HIS A 33 -7.82 28.95 -18.94
CA HIS A 33 -6.36 29.04 -19.04
C HIS A 33 -5.69 27.68 -19.30
N GLY A 34 -6.45 26.59 -19.23
CA GLY A 34 -5.93 25.24 -19.33
C GLY A 34 -5.27 24.75 -18.02
N LEU A 35 -4.68 23.58 -18.11
CA LEU A 35 -3.90 22.96 -17.02
C LEU A 35 -2.62 22.39 -17.62
N ARG A 36 -1.49 22.73 -17.00
CA ARG A 36 -0.18 22.30 -17.50
C ARG A 36 0.06 20.80 -17.31
N HIS A 37 -0.54 20.21 -16.28
CA HIS A 37 -0.34 18.82 -15.89
C HIS A 37 -1.59 18.00 -16.19
N SER A 38 -1.40 16.78 -16.70
CA SER A 38 -2.51 15.83 -16.94
C SER A 38 -2.96 15.16 -15.63
N THR A 39 -2.05 14.97 -14.69
CA THR A 39 -2.27 14.36 -13.37
C THR A 39 -1.47 15.10 -12.31
N LEU A 40 -2.01 15.20 -11.10
CA LEU A 40 -1.45 16.02 -10.03
C LEU A 40 -1.10 15.19 -8.78
N SER A 41 -1.74 14.06 -8.59
CA SER A 41 -1.60 13.30 -7.35
C SER A 41 -1.57 11.80 -7.57
N ALA A 42 -0.69 11.14 -6.82
CA ALA A 42 -0.55 9.69 -6.74
C ALA A 42 -0.23 9.28 -5.30
N GLN A 43 -0.57 8.06 -4.94
CA GLN A 43 -0.18 7.46 -3.67
C GLN A 43 0.54 6.14 -3.95
N MET A 44 1.84 6.15 -3.74
CA MET A 44 2.71 4.99 -3.92
C MET A 44 2.98 4.27 -2.57
N PRO A 45 3.64 3.10 -2.57
CA PRO A 45 4.01 2.38 -1.35
C PRO A 45 4.95 3.12 -0.38
N SER A 46 5.74 4.08 -0.84
CA SER A 46 6.61 4.95 -0.01
C SER A 46 7.68 4.22 0.83
N GLU A 47 8.28 3.16 0.29
CA GLU A 47 9.21 2.30 1.04
C GLU A 47 10.37 3.03 1.70
N SER A 48 11.15 3.80 0.93
CA SER A 48 12.32 4.52 1.45
C SER A 48 11.93 5.69 2.35
N SER A 49 10.93 6.47 1.96
CA SER A 49 10.47 7.61 2.76
C SER A 49 9.84 7.18 4.08
N SER A 50 9.16 6.04 4.13
CA SER A 50 8.65 5.49 5.39
C SER A 50 9.76 5.15 6.37
N VAL A 51 10.89 4.66 5.88
CA VAL A 51 12.07 4.39 6.74
C VAL A 51 12.65 5.68 7.31
N VAL A 52 12.79 6.71 6.47
CA VAL A 52 13.32 8.01 6.91
C VAL A 52 12.42 8.67 7.95
N CYS A 53 11.11 8.57 7.77
CA CYS A 53 10.13 9.19 8.66
C CYS A 53 9.77 8.30 9.88
N ASN A 54 10.25 7.06 9.93
CA ASN A 54 9.85 6.05 10.91
C ASN A 54 8.32 5.82 10.94
N GLU A 55 7.73 5.71 9.75
CA GLU A 55 6.29 5.52 9.54
C GLU A 55 6.00 4.23 8.80
N THR A 56 4.72 3.88 8.67
CA THR A 56 4.30 2.70 7.92
C THR A 56 4.47 2.90 6.42
N ASN A 57 4.56 1.78 5.70
CA ASN A 57 4.64 1.75 4.26
C ASN A 57 3.27 2.08 3.63
N GLY A 58 3.16 3.16 2.87
CA GLY A 58 1.89 3.58 2.26
C GLY A 58 0.76 3.80 3.27
N ILE A 59 -0.46 3.40 2.90
CA ILE A 59 -1.67 3.52 3.73
C ILE A 59 -1.96 2.16 4.39
N GLU A 60 -1.03 1.59 5.09
CA GLU A 60 -1.21 0.27 5.72
C GLU A 60 -1.06 0.36 7.23
N PRO A 61 -1.84 -0.42 8.00
CA PRO A 61 -1.53 -0.65 9.40
C PRO A 61 -0.14 -1.30 9.54
N PRO A 62 0.58 -1.05 10.64
CA PRO A 62 1.84 -1.72 10.88
C PRO A 62 1.65 -3.23 11.00
N ARG A 63 2.59 -4.00 10.47
CA ARG A 63 2.56 -5.46 10.56
C ARG A 63 2.90 -5.95 11.96
N ASP A 64 3.85 -5.26 12.61
CA ASP A 64 4.29 -5.51 13.97
C ASP A 64 4.68 -4.17 14.63
N PHE A 65 4.87 -4.15 15.94
CA PHE A 65 5.36 -2.98 16.69
C PHE A 65 6.80 -2.63 16.37
N LEU A 66 7.60 -3.63 16.03
CA LEU A 66 8.98 -3.51 15.59
C LEU A 66 9.15 -4.24 14.26
N SER A 67 9.54 -3.54 13.24
CA SER A 67 9.92 -4.14 11.95
C SER A 67 11.41 -3.97 11.69
N VAL A 68 12.04 -4.97 11.05
CA VAL A 68 13.44 -4.94 10.69
C VAL A 68 13.57 -5.06 9.19
N LYS A 69 14.02 -3.99 8.55
CA LYS A 69 14.32 -3.98 7.12
C LYS A 69 15.82 -4.21 6.92
N LYS A 70 16.19 -5.21 6.15
CA LYS A 70 17.59 -5.43 5.75
C LYS A 70 17.93 -4.52 4.58
N SER A 71 19.05 -3.84 4.68
CA SER A 71 19.64 -3.05 3.60
C SER A 71 21.09 -3.50 3.35
N LYS A 72 21.67 -3.10 2.22
CA LYS A 72 23.10 -3.34 1.93
C LYS A 72 24.01 -2.75 3.03
N LYS A 73 23.55 -1.73 3.77
CA LYS A 73 24.29 -1.08 4.86
C LYS A 73 24.01 -1.66 6.25
N GLY A 74 23.20 -2.71 6.34
CA GLY A 74 22.83 -3.36 7.60
C GLY A 74 21.32 -3.32 7.90
N PRO A 75 20.88 -3.94 9.00
CA PRO A 75 19.48 -3.96 9.39
C PRO A 75 19.03 -2.58 9.91
N LEU A 76 17.89 -2.11 9.40
CA LEU A 76 17.22 -0.92 9.87
C LEU A 76 16.01 -1.33 10.72
N LYS A 77 16.00 -0.92 11.96
CA LYS A 77 14.90 -1.17 12.90
C LYS A 77 13.94 0.02 12.87
N GLN A 78 12.66 -0.27 12.70
CA GLN A 78 11.58 0.71 12.79
C GLN A 78 10.63 0.31 13.90
N ILE A 79 10.31 1.25 14.77
CA ILE A 79 9.34 1.08 15.86
C ILE A 79 8.12 1.95 15.52
N VAL A 80 6.91 1.43 15.73
CA VAL A 80 5.69 2.20 15.49
C VAL A 80 5.69 3.52 16.26
N PRO A 81 5.17 4.62 15.66
CA PRO A 81 5.15 5.92 16.31
C PRO A 81 4.48 5.91 17.69
N GLY A 82 5.07 6.60 18.64
CA GLY A 82 4.51 6.73 19.98
C GLY A 82 4.56 5.47 20.86
N TYR A 83 5.24 4.42 20.44
CA TYR A 83 5.54 3.29 21.32
C TYR A 83 6.45 3.74 22.47
N PRO A 84 6.26 3.37 23.74
CA PRO A 84 5.29 2.40 24.28
C PRO A 84 3.91 2.96 24.65
N ASN A 85 3.68 4.26 24.55
CA ASN A 85 2.47 4.90 25.08
C ASN A 85 1.21 4.51 24.28
N LEU A 86 1.36 4.31 22.96
CA LEU A 86 0.25 4.05 22.03
C LEU A 86 0.10 2.57 21.65
N LYS A 87 0.95 1.68 22.10
CA LYS A 87 0.93 0.26 21.69
C LYS A 87 -0.44 -0.41 21.81
N ASN A 88 -1.19 -0.08 22.87
CA ASN A 88 -2.51 -0.68 23.13
C ASN A 88 -3.63 -0.11 22.25
N TYR A 89 -3.35 0.93 21.48
CA TYR A 89 -4.30 1.58 20.55
C TYR A 89 -4.07 1.17 19.10
N TYR A 90 -2.97 0.48 18.80
CA TYR A 90 -2.71 -0.03 17.47
C TYR A 90 -3.51 -1.28 17.18
N THR A 91 -4.10 -1.34 15.99
CA THR A 91 -4.55 -2.58 15.37
C THR A 91 -3.51 -2.97 14.33
N LEU A 92 -2.80 -4.05 14.56
CA LEU A 92 -1.81 -4.56 13.62
C LEU A 92 -2.50 -5.14 12.38
N LEU A 93 -1.79 -5.15 11.24
CA LEU A 93 -2.32 -5.58 9.94
C LEU A 93 -2.99 -6.96 10.01
N TRP A 94 -2.32 -7.92 10.64
CA TRP A 94 -2.79 -9.30 10.74
C TRP A 94 -3.92 -9.52 11.76
N ASN A 95 -4.19 -8.50 12.59
CA ASN A 95 -5.27 -8.51 13.58
C ASN A 95 -6.52 -7.77 13.09
N MET A 96 -6.49 -7.22 11.88
CA MET A 96 -7.69 -6.63 11.29
C MET A 96 -8.76 -7.72 11.04
N PRO A 97 -10.05 -7.44 11.29
CA PRO A 97 -11.12 -8.42 11.09
C PRO A 97 -11.41 -8.71 9.60
N GLY A 98 -10.69 -8.08 8.69
CA GLY A 98 -10.80 -8.21 7.24
C GLY A 98 -10.44 -6.90 6.54
N ASN A 99 -10.55 -6.89 5.21
CA ASN A 99 -10.12 -5.75 4.39
C ASN A 99 -11.19 -4.65 4.24
N GLU A 100 -12.42 -4.85 4.69
CA GLU A 100 -13.53 -3.90 4.42
C GLU A 100 -13.21 -2.48 4.92
N GLY A 101 -12.74 -2.36 6.16
CA GLY A 101 -12.36 -1.05 6.73
C GLY A 101 -11.26 -0.37 5.94
N TYR A 102 -10.25 -1.13 5.55
CA TYR A 102 -9.15 -0.65 4.72
C TYR A 102 -9.62 -0.20 3.33
N ILE A 103 -10.41 -1.04 2.64
CA ILE A 103 -11.00 -0.72 1.34
C ILE A 103 -11.82 0.57 1.41
N ASN A 104 -12.61 0.73 2.47
CA ASN A 104 -13.44 1.91 2.67
C ASN A 104 -12.60 3.19 2.84
N VAL A 105 -11.55 3.14 3.65
CA VAL A 105 -10.62 4.27 3.84
C VAL A 105 -9.96 4.65 2.52
N VAL A 106 -9.38 3.69 1.82
CA VAL A 106 -8.70 3.92 0.54
C VAL A 106 -9.67 4.44 -0.52
N ALA A 107 -10.89 3.92 -0.59
CA ALA A 107 -11.90 4.38 -1.53
C ALA A 107 -12.33 5.84 -1.25
N VAL A 108 -12.45 6.23 0.02
CA VAL A 108 -12.72 7.64 0.40
C VAL A 108 -11.57 8.54 -0.03
N MET A 109 -10.33 8.13 0.17
CA MET A 109 -9.15 8.89 -0.27
C MET A 109 -9.08 8.99 -1.80
N GLN A 110 -9.43 7.92 -2.52
CA GLN A 110 -9.40 7.85 -3.98
C GLN A 110 -10.29 8.92 -4.65
N LYS A 111 -11.27 9.49 -3.95
CA LYS A 111 -12.07 10.63 -4.45
C LYS A 111 -11.20 11.83 -4.84
N TYR A 112 -10.05 11.98 -4.20
CA TYR A 112 -9.19 13.15 -4.29
C TYR A 112 -7.88 12.90 -5.04
N PHE A 113 -7.63 11.66 -5.48
CA PHE A 113 -6.43 11.29 -6.20
C PHE A 113 -6.73 11.01 -7.68
N ASP A 114 -5.90 11.60 -8.55
CA ASP A 114 -5.99 11.37 -10.00
C ASP A 114 -5.58 9.96 -10.37
N GLN A 115 -4.44 9.52 -9.85
CA GLN A 115 -3.91 8.19 -10.06
C GLN A 115 -4.54 7.18 -9.10
N ALA A 116 -4.31 5.92 -9.38
CA ALA A 116 -4.67 4.86 -8.45
C ALA A 116 -3.87 4.98 -7.15
N ILE A 117 -4.50 4.64 -6.03
CA ILE A 117 -3.82 4.47 -4.76
C ILE A 117 -3.28 3.05 -4.70
N SER A 118 -1.96 2.90 -4.58
CA SER A 118 -1.33 1.60 -4.37
C SER A 118 -1.61 1.13 -2.94
N GLY A 119 -2.39 0.08 -2.83
CA GLY A 119 -2.72 -0.53 -1.55
C GLY A 119 -2.89 -2.03 -1.70
N ASN A 120 -2.77 -2.75 -0.61
CA ASN A 120 -2.75 -4.19 -0.61
C ASN A 120 -3.94 -4.75 0.15
N TRP A 121 -4.46 -5.89 -0.30
CA TRP A 121 -5.31 -6.72 0.53
C TRP A 121 -4.44 -7.61 1.41
N SER A 122 -4.87 -7.82 2.64
CA SER A 122 -4.13 -8.63 3.60
C SER A 122 -5.07 -9.62 4.26
N TYR A 123 -4.67 -10.89 4.25
CA TYR A 123 -5.45 -11.99 4.77
C TYR A 123 -4.65 -12.73 5.82
N ASN A 124 -5.26 -12.95 6.98
CA ASN A 124 -4.73 -13.87 7.99
C ASN A 124 -5.54 -15.17 7.96
N PRO A 125 -4.98 -16.28 7.43
CA PRO A 125 -5.68 -17.57 7.35
C PRO A 125 -6.16 -18.09 8.71
N GLU A 126 -5.44 -17.79 9.81
CA GLU A 126 -5.78 -18.23 11.16
C GLU A 126 -7.13 -17.71 11.64
N GLN A 127 -7.69 -16.69 11.00
CA GLN A 127 -9.01 -16.16 11.29
C GLN A 127 -10.15 -16.96 10.61
N TYR A 128 -9.83 -17.98 9.83
CA TYR A 128 -10.79 -18.79 9.07
C TYR A 128 -10.70 -20.25 9.41
N GLU A 129 -11.81 -20.97 9.25
CA GLU A 129 -11.87 -22.40 9.47
C GLU A 129 -10.86 -23.15 8.59
N GLY A 130 -10.12 -24.08 9.20
CA GLY A 130 -9.10 -24.86 8.51
C GLY A 130 -7.89 -24.03 8.05
N ASN A 131 -7.70 -22.82 8.58
CA ASN A 131 -6.63 -21.88 8.17
C ASN A 131 -6.62 -21.61 6.66
N GLN A 132 -7.80 -21.53 6.07
CA GLN A 132 -7.97 -21.28 4.64
C GLN A 132 -8.89 -20.07 4.40
N VAL A 133 -8.38 -19.08 3.68
CA VAL A 133 -9.20 -17.92 3.30
C VAL A 133 -10.22 -18.32 2.25
N PRO A 134 -11.53 -18.21 2.52
CA PRO A 134 -12.56 -18.57 1.54
C PRO A 134 -12.48 -17.68 0.28
N VAL A 135 -12.59 -18.29 -0.90
CA VAL A 135 -12.61 -17.55 -2.18
C VAL A 135 -13.74 -16.51 -2.21
N SER A 136 -14.87 -16.80 -1.54
CA SER A 136 -15.99 -15.86 -1.42
C SER A 136 -15.63 -14.57 -0.69
N VAL A 137 -14.72 -14.62 0.29
CA VAL A 137 -14.19 -13.43 0.99
C VAL A 137 -13.36 -12.60 0.02
N MET A 138 -12.45 -13.24 -0.71
CA MET A 138 -11.61 -12.56 -1.69
C MET A 138 -12.44 -11.93 -2.82
N ALA A 139 -13.44 -12.66 -3.33
CA ALA A 139 -14.36 -12.17 -4.34
C ALA A 139 -15.18 -10.96 -3.83
N ARG A 140 -15.67 -11.02 -2.59
CA ARG A 140 -16.37 -9.91 -1.96
C ARG A 140 -15.49 -8.68 -1.87
N ASP A 141 -14.24 -8.81 -1.43
CA ASP A 141 -13.29 -7.71 -1.29
C ASP A 141 -12.99 -7.07 -2.64
N LEU A 142 -12.80 -7.89 -3.69
CA LEU A 142 -12.63 -7.41 -5.07
C LEU A 142 -13.86 -6.62 -5.56
N LEU A 143 -15.05 -7.16 -5.37
CA LEU A 143 -16.29 -6.50 -5.78
C LEU A 143 -16.55 -5.22 -4.99
N THR A 144 -16.22 -5.21 -3.70
CA THR A 144 -16.32 -4.01 -2.85
C THR A 144 -15.34 -2.95 -3.30
N THR A 145 -14.10 -3.30 -3.56
CA THR A 145 -13.07 -2.42 -4.11
C THR A 145 -13.55 -1.73 -5.40
N TYR A 146 -14.07 -2.51 -6.35
CA TYR A 146 -14.60 -1.99 -7.60
C TYR A 146 -15.83 -1.09 -7.37
N LYS A 147 -16.78 -1.55 -6.54
CA LYS A 147 -18.02 -0.83 -6.23
C LYS A 147 -17.74 0.52 -5.58
N MET A 148 -16.81 0.58 -4.63
CA MET A 148 -16.48 1.80 -3.88
C MET A 148 -15.54 2.74 -4.65
N GLY A 149 -14.89 2.27 -5.72
CA GLY A 149 -14.11 3.09 -6.63
C GLY A 149 -12.65 3.27 -6.26
N TRP A 150 -12.10 2.40 -5.45
CA TRP A 150 -10.66 2.25 -5.36
C TRP A 150 -10.17 1.64 -6.68
N LYS A 151 -9.29 2.35 -7.38
CA LYS A 151 -8.99 2.07 -8.79
C LYS A 151 -8.16 0.83 -9.02
N THR A 152 -7.27 0.47 -8.10
CA THR A 152 -6.46 -0.74 -8.19
C THR A 152 -5.98 -1.24 -6.83
N SER A 153 -6.03 -2.54 -6.61
CA SER A 153 -5.24 -3.23 -5.58
C SER A 153 -3.89 -3.58 -6.18
N TYR A 154 -2.83 -3.59 -5.37
CA TYR A 154 -1.47 -3.82 -5.80
C TYR A 154 -1.02 -5.25 -5.50
N TYR A 155 -0.94 -5.61 -4.21
CA TYR A 155 -0.63 -6.96 -3.78
C TYR A 155 -1.76 -7.57 -2.97
N GLN A 156 -1.72 -8.89 -2.89
CA GLN A 156 -2.52 -9.70 -2.00
C GLN A 156 -1.57 -10.41 -1.04
N ASN A 157 -1.50 -9.91 0.20
CA ASN A 157 -0.64 -10.46 1.23
C ASN A 157 -1.38 -11.53 2.03
N THR A 158 -0.68 -12.59 2.39
CA THR A 158 -1.20 -13.64 3.26
C THR A 158 -0.23 -13.82 4.43
N TYR A 159 -0.75 -13.84 5.65
CA TYR A 159 0.03 -14.12 6.85
C TYR A 159 0.51 -15.57 6.83
N ASP A 160 1.80 -15.78 7.04
CA ASP A 160 2.47 -17.09 7.00
C ASP A 160 2.83 -17.64 8.39
N GLY A 161 2.33 -17.01 9.45
CA GLY A 161 2.61 -17.40 10.82
C GLY A 161 3.97 -16.92 11.36
N LYS A 162 4.73 -16.16 10.57
CA LYS A 162 6.01 -15.57 11.00
C LYS A 162 5.84 -14.09 11.33
N ASN A 163 6.44 -13.66 12.43
CA ASN A 163 6.59 -12.24 12.71
C ASN A 163 7.72 -11.66 11.86
N ASP A 164 7.61 -10.40 11.47
CA ASP A 164 8.66 -9.69 10.69
C ASP A 164 10.05 -9.73 11.35
N ASN A 165 10.13 -10.19 12.61
CA ASN A 165 11.36 -10.37 13.38
C ASN A 165 12.05 -11.73 13.15
N ASP A 166 11.37 -12.72 12.55
CA ASP A 166 11.82 -14.12 12.50
C ASP A 166 12.56 -14.51 11.20
N GLU A 167 13.09 -13.62 10.46
CA GLU A 167 13.91 -13.68 9.25
C GLU A 167 13.33 -12.79 8.13
N PRO A 168 14.18 -12.26 7.23
CA PRO A 168 13.70 -11.54 6.08
C PRO A 168 12.94 -12.52 5.19
N GLN A 169 11.70 -12.20 4.87
CA GLN A 169 10.97 -12.85 3.80
C GLN A 169 11.70 -12.59 2.47
N HIS A 170 12.71 -13.38 2.20
CA HIS A 170 13.06 -13.68 0.83
C HIS A 170 11.99 -14.65 0.33
N ASN A 171 11.13 -14.21 -0.56
CA ASN A 171 10.39 -15.13 -1.40
C ASN A 171 11.41 -16.10 -1.99
N VAL A 172 11.18 -17.41 -1.82
CA VAL A 172 12.10 -18.45 -2.33
C VAL A 172 12.34 -18.25 -3.84
N GLY A 173 11.36 -17.68 -4.56
CA GLY A 173 11.47 -17.29 -5.95
C GLY A 173 12.47 -16.15 -6.22
N ASP A 174 12.57 -15.16 -5.33
CA ASP A 174 13.51 -14.04 -5.50
C ASP A 174 14.95 -14.49 -5.34
N ARG A 175 15.21 -15.42 -4.42
CA ARG A 175 16.56 -15.96 -4.20
C ARG A 175 17.06 -16.80 -5.38
N ASP A 176 16.19 -17.60 -5.97
CA ASP A 176 16.54 -18.39 -7.15
C ASP A 176 16.68 -17.52 -8.41
N GLN A 177 15.90 -16.42 -8.51
CA GLN A 177 16.06 -15.43 -9.57
C GLN A 177 17.34 -14.60 -9.37
N GLU A 178 17.64 -14.20 -8.14
CA GLU A 178 18.86 -13.49 -7.79
C GLU A 178 20.13 -14.36 -8.04
N LEU A 179 20.08 -15.64 -7.70
CA LEU A 179 21.15 -16.58 -7.98
C LEU A 179 21.32 -16.84 -9.47
N LYS A 180 20.22 -16.91 -10.25
CA LYS A 180 20.27 -17.01 -11.71
C LYS A 180 20.81 -15.73 -12.32
N ALA A 181 20.32 -14.57 -11.92
CA ALA A 181 20.82 -13.29 -12.40
C ALA A 181 22.32 -13.14 -12.11
N ARG A 182 22.78 -13.48 -10.90
CA ARG A 182 24.22 -13.49 -10.55
C ARG A 182 25.07 -14.39 -11.45
N SER A 183 24.52 -15.53 -11.87
CA SER A 183 25.25 -16.46 -12.75
C SER A 183 25.39 -15.96 -14.19
N GLU A 184 24.64 -14.95 -14.59
CA GLU A 184 24.67 -14.33 -15.92
C GLU A 184 25.72 -13.21 -16.02
N PHE A 185 26.25 -12.72 -14.88
CA PHE A 185 27.28 -11.68 -14.84
C PHE A 185 28.64 -12.26 -14.53
N ASN A 186 29.66 -11.73 -15.20
CA ASN A 186 31.05 -12.22 -15.05
C ASN A 186 31.72 -11.68 -13.78
N THR A 187 31.26 -10.55 -13.26
CA THR A 187 31.80 -9.91 -12.05
C THR A 187 30.70 -9.42 -11.11
N GLN A 188 31.06 -9.25 -9.84
CA GLN A 188 30.14 -8.69 -8.84
C GLN A 188 29.81 -7.21 -9.16
N GLU A 189 30.74 -6.49 -9.76
CA GLU A 189 30.57 -5.09 -10.14
C GLU A 189 29.51 -4.94 -11.24
N GLU A 190 29.55 -5.78 -12.27
CA GLU A 190 28.53 -5.81 -13.34
C GLU A 190 27.13 -6.11 -12.81
N TYR A 191 27.00 -7.03 -11.85
CA TYR A 191 25.71 -7.33 -11.21
C TYR A 191 25.19 -6.16 -10.38
N ASP A 192 26.05 -5.51 -9.61
CA ASP A 192 25.68 -4.37 -8.75
C ASP A 192 25.26 -3.17 -9.60
N GLU A 193 25.92 -2.90 -10.71
CA GLU A 193 25.56 -1.84 -11.67
C GLU A 193 24.20 -2.09 -12.32
N TYR A 194 23.93 -3.35 -12.71
CA TYR A 194 22.61 -3.75 -13.23
C TYR A 194 21.49 -3.58 -12.20
N CYS A 195 21.73 -3.99 -10.95
CA CYS A 195 20.75 -3.84 -9.87
C CYS A 195 20.47 -2.37 -9.52
N GLU A 196 21.47 -1.49 -9.60
CA GLU A 196 21.28 -0.05 -9.38
C GLU A 196 20.44 0.59 -10.51
N ALA A 197 20.62 0.16 -11.75
CA ALA A 197 19.85 0.63 -12.90
C ALA A 197 18.37 0.22 -12.85
N CYS A 198 18.04 -0.91 -12.21
CA CYS A 198 16.67 -1.40 -12.04
C CYS A 198 15.94 -0.83 -10.80
N ALA A 199 16.66 -0.11 -9.94
CA ALA A 199 16.13 0.44 -8.68
C ALA A 199 15.57 1.88 -8.80
N ILE A 200 15.37 2.38 -10.02
CA ILE A 200 14.80 3.69 -10.30
C ILE A 200 13.28 3.60 -10.52
#